data_5927a19c56a0c53c455538dfc5446863
#
_entry.id   5927a19c56a0c53c455538dfc5446863
#
_cell.length_a   1.000
_cell.length_b   1.000
_cell.length_c   1.000
_cell.angle_alpha   90.00
_cell.angle_beta   90.00
_cell.angle_gamma   90.00
#
_symmetry.space_group_name_H-M   'P 1'
#
loop_
_entity.id
_entity.type
_entity.pdbx_description
1 polymer ?
#
loop_
_entity_poly.entity_id
_entity_poly.type
_entity_poly.pdbx_seq_one_letter_code
_entity_poly.pdbx_strand_id
1 'polypeptide(L)'
;SPGDDNNPFHPGDDGKAARLLDSLAGLPVAPVLTGHLSELIAGLSLCDAAILSDGGAMHVAAGLKKPLVCFFGNSSAERWHPWGVPYELLQKPSRDVADISVDEAEAAYARLISRR
;
A
#
# COMPACT_ATOMS: atom_id res chain seq x y z
N SER A 1 8.98 -3.84 -2.62
CA SER A 1 9.43 -4.92 -3.51
C SER A 1 10.91 -4.82 -3.78
N PRO A 2 11.56 -5.93 -4.13
CA PRO A 2 12.97 -5.89 -4.48
C PRO A 2 13.17 -5.12 -5.79
N GLY A 3 14.28 -4.41 -5.87
CA GLY A 3 14.63 -3.66 -7.05
C GLY A 3 16.12 -3.34 -7.00
N ASP A 4 16.55 -2.38 -7.79
CA ASP A 4 17.92 -1.93 -7.81
C ASP A 4 18.00 -0.52 -7.22
N ASP A 5 18.56 -0.41 -6.00
CA ASP A 5 18.69 0.88 -5.32
C ASP A 5 19.55 1.87 -6.08
N ASN A 6 20.40 1.38 -7.01
CA ASN A 6 21.21 2.22 -7.87
C ASN A 6 20.50 2.68 -9.13
N ASN A 7 19.28 2.19 -9.38
CA ASN A 7 18.50 2.55 -10.55
C ASN A 7 17.51 3.68 -10.17
N PRO A 8 17.71 4.92 -10.69
CA PRO A 8 16.83 6.04 -10.32
C PRO A 8 15.40 5.90 -10.84
N PHE A 9 15.16 5.04 -11.84
CA PHE A 9 13.83 4.83 -12.42
C PHE A 9 13.04 3.74 -11.73
N HIS A 10 13.73 2.72 -11.20
CA HIS A 10 13.11 1.58 -10.54
C HIS A 10 13.87 1.21 -9.28
N PRO A 11 13.92 2.13 -8.30
CA PRO A 11 14.59 1.82 -7.04
C PRO A 11 13.82 0.76 -6.27
N GLY A 12 14.55 -0.10 -5.57
CA GLY A 12 13.92 -1.08 -4.69
C GLY A 12 13.47 -0.46 -3.39
N ASP A 13 12.64 -1.20 -2.65
CA ASP A 13 12.10 -0.76 -1.37
C ASP A 13 12.84 -1.34 -0.17
N ASP A 14 13.83 -2.21 -0.38
CA ASP A 14 14.47 -2.95 0.71
C ASP A 14 15.19 -2.02 1.71
N GLY A 15 15.86 -0.97 1.22
CA GLY A 15 16.50 0.00 2.08
C GLY A 15 15.51 0.81 2.91
N LYS A 16 14.39 1.21 2.30
CA LYS A 16 13.31 1.91 2.99
C LYS A 16 12.65 1.01 4.04
N ALA A 17 12.44 -0.26 3.70
CA ALA A 17 11.86 -1.24 4.61
C ALA A 17 12.75 -1.45 5.84
N ALA A 18 14.07 -1.54 5.66
CA ALA A 18 15.01 -1.71 6.75
C ALA A 18 14.94 -0.51 7.71
N ARG A 19 14.94 0.72 7.18
CA ARG A 19 14.83 1.93 8.00
C ARG A 19 13.51 2.00 8.76
N LEU A 20 12.43 1.60 8.11
CA LEU A 20 11.10 1.58 8.72
C LEU A 20 11.05 0.57 9.86
N LEU A 21 11.60 -0.62 9.67
CA LEU A 21 11.64 -1.66 10.70
C LEU A 21 12.43 -1.20 11.92
N ASP A 22 13.56 -0.49 11.71
CA ASP A 22 14.33 0.06 12.81
C ASP A 22 13.51 1.06 13.65
N SER A 23 12.74 1.92 12.98
CA SER A 23 11.90 2.91 13.68
C SER A 23 10.69 2.29 14.37
N LEU A 24 10.28 1.09 13.98
CA LEU A 24 9.12 0.38 14.54
C LEU A 24 9.52 -0.69 15.56
N ALA A 25 10.79 -0.73 15.95
CA ALA A 25 11.27 -1.72 16.92
C ALA A 25 10.45 -1.67 18.21
N GLY A 26 10.04 -2.82 18.71
CA GLY A 26 9.22 -2.92 19.91
C GLY A 26 7.72 -2.85 19.70
N LEU A 27 7.26 -2.56 18.47
CA LEU A 27 5.85 -2.55 18.11
C LEU A 27 5.45 -3.91 17.51
N PRO A 28 4.15 -4.27 17.55
CA PRO A 28 3.68 -5.55 17.01
C PRO A 28 3.65 -5.54 15.47
N VAL A 29 4.82 -5.43 14.86
CA VAL A 29 5.01 -5.36 13.41
C VAL A 29 5.92 -6.51 13.00
N ALA A 30 5.51 -7.25 11.97
CA ALA A 30 6.30 -8.34 11.40
C ALA A 30 6.60 -8.04 9.93
N PRO A 31 7.87 -8.10 9.51
CA PRO A 31 8.21 -7.95 8.10
C PRO A 31 7.82 -9.21 7.32
N VAL A 32 7.32 -9.02 6.10
CA VAL A 32 7.08 -10.10 5.16
C VAL A 32 7.85 -9.78 3.89
N LEU A 33 8.98 -10.45 3.70
CA LEU A 33 9.83 -10.25 2.55
C LEU A 33 9.35 -11.13 1.41
N THR A 34 9.04 -10.50 0.27
CA THR A 34 8.49 -11.21 -0.88
C THR A 34 9.43 -11.07 -2.09
N GLY A 35 9.93 -12.19 -2.60
CA GLY A 35 10.74 -12.22 -3.81
C GLY A 35 9.97 -12.68 -5.04
N HIS A 36 8.78 -13.26 -4.83
CA HIS A 36 7.93 -13.77 -5.91
C HIS A 36 6.49 -13.32 -5.72
N LEU A 37 5.75 -13.22 -6.83
CA LEU A 37 4.34 -12.84 -6.80
C LEU A 37 3.50 -13.77 -5.91
N SER A 38 3.78 -15.07 -5.95
CA SER A 38 3.08 -16.04 -5.10
C SER A 38 3.21 -15.75 -3.62
N GLU A 39 4.37 -15.26 -3.19
CA GLU A 39 4.61 -14.89 -1.80
C GLU A 39 3.82 -13.63 -1.42
N LEU A 40 3.74 -12.64 -2.31
CA LEU A 40 2.94 -11.45 -2.11
C LEU A 40 1.46 -11.81 -1.97
N ILE A 41 0.95 -12.67 -2.85
CA ILE A 41 -0.44 -13.13 -2.81
C ILE A 41 -0.71 -13.85 -1.49
N ALA A 42 0.18 -14.74 -1.08
CA ALA A 42 0.02 -15.47 0.19
C ALA A 42 0.01 -14.53 1.39
N GLY A 43 0.93 -13.56 1.42
CA GLY A 43 0.98 -12.59 2.51
C GLY A 43 -0.27 -11.74 2.61
N LEU A 44 -0.73 -11.20 1.47
CA LEU A 44 -1.94 -10.40 1.43
C LEU A 44 -3.19 -11.20 1.79
N SER A 45 -3.24 -12.48 1.44
CA SER A 45 -4.39 -13.33 1.75
C SER A 45 -4.61 -13.49 3.26
N LEU A 46 -3.57 -13.32 4.07
CA LEU A 46 -3.65 -13.42 5.51
C LEU A 46 -4.08 -12.11 6.18
N CYS A 47 -4.16 -11.02 5.44
CA CYS A 47 -4.55 -9.72 5.98
C CYS A 47 -6.06 -9.53 5.94
N ASP A 48 -6.58 -8.71 6.87
CA ASP A 48 -8.01 -8.33 6.88
C ASP A 48 -8.27 -7.06 6.04
N ALA A 49 -7.26 -6.24 5.90
CA ALA A 49 -7.30 -5.00 5.13
C ALA A 49 -5.88 -4.63 4.70
N ALA A 50 -5.76 -3.74 3.72
CA ALA A 50 -4.45 -3.31 3.24
C ALA A 50 -4.40 -1.81 3.04
N ILE A 51 -3.20 -1.24 3.21
CA ILE A 51 -2.90 0.15 2.91
C ILE A 51 -1.78 0.13 1.87
N LEU A 52 -2.06 0.62 0.69
CA LEU A 52 -1.16 0.46 -0.46
C LEU A 52 -1.18 1.72 -1.33
N SER A 53 -0.06 1.96 -2.01
CA SER A 53 -0.05 2.91 -3.13
C SER A 53 -0.63 2.23 -4.38
N ASP A 54 -1.02 3.04 -5.37
CA ASP A 54 -1.46 2.49 -6.64
C ASP A 54 -0.35 1.64 -7.27
N GLY A 55 -0.75 0.58 -7.94
CA GLY A 55 0.18 -0.36 -8.56
C GLY A 55 -0.32 -1.79 -8.53
N GLY A 56 0.57 -2.71 -8.92
CA GLY A 56 0.21 -4.12 -9.02
C GLY A 56 -0.25 -4.75 -7.71
N ALA A 57 0.40 -4.42 -6.60
CA ALA A 57 0.03 -4.96 -5.29
C ALA A 57 -1.39 -4.56 -4.88
N MET A 58 -1.81 -3.34 -5.21
CA MET A 58 -3.18 -2.87 -4.95
C MET A 58 -4.21 -3.73 -5.70
N HIS A 59 -3.94 -4.03 -6.96
CA HIS A 59 -4.84 -4.86 -7.76
C HIS A 59 -4.88 -6.31 -7.28
N VAL A 60 -3.75 -6.83 -6.80
CA VAL A 60 -3.71 -8.16 -6.18
C VAL A 60 -4.58 -8.18 -4.93
N ALA A 61 -4.46 -7.19 -4.07
CA ALA A 61 -5.26 -7.10 -2.86
C ALA A 61 -6.75 -7.00 -3.18
N ALA A 62 -7.13 -6.20 -4.18
CA ALA A 62 -8.51 -6.10 -4.64
C ALA A 62 -9.01 -7.44 -5.19
N GLY A 63 -8.18 -8.14 -5.96
CA GLY A 63 -8.50 -9.47 -6.46
C GLY A 63 -8.74 -10.50 -5.36
N LEU A 64 -8.06 -10.34 -4.22
CA LEU A 64 -8.25 -11.17 -3.03
C LEU A 64 -9.43 -10.70 -2.17
N LYS A 65 -10.18 -9.71 -2.63
CA LYS A 65 -11.35 -9.15 -1.93
C LYS A 65 -11.01 -8.50 -0.59
N LYS A 66 -9.83 -7.89 -0.49
CA LYS A 66 -9.42 -7.19 0.73
C LYS A 66 -9.85 -5.73 0.67
N PRO A 67 -10.48 -5.20 1.74
CA PRO A 67 -10.73 -3.76 1.84
C PRO A 67 -9.42 -2.97 1.81
N LEU A 68 -9.41 -1.81 1.16
CA LEU A 68 -8.19 -1.07 0.88
C LEU A 68 -8.27 0.40 1.26
N VAL A 69 -7.17 0.93 1.78
CA VAL A 69 -6.84 2.35 1.67
C VAL A 69 -5.76 2.46 0.60
N CYS A 70 -5.99 3.25 -0.43
CA CYS A 70 -5.02 3.38 -1.51
C CYS A 70 -4.61 4.84 -1.73
N PHE A 71 -3.33 5.03 -1.98
CA PHE A 71 -2.74 6.34 -2.24
C PHE A 71 -2.45 6.47 -3.72
N PHE A 72 -3.01 7.49 -4.36
CA PHE A 72 -2.76 7.77 -5.76
C PHE A 72 -1.90 9.02 -5.88
N GLY A 73 -0.84 8.92 -6.66
CA GLY A 73 -0.02 10.05 -7.03
C GLY A 73 -0.46 10.59 -8.38
N ASN A 74 0.32 10.30 -9.42
CA ASN A 74 0.12 10.87 -10.74
C ASN A 74 -0.79 10.03 -11.65
N SER A 75 -1.23 8.85 -11.20
CA SER A 75 -2.10 7.97 -11.98
C SER A 75 -3.55 8.44 -11.96
N SER A 76 -4.31 8.04 -12.98
CA SER A 76 -5.75 8.34 -13.05
C SER A 76 -6.53 7.44 -12.11
N ALA A 77 -7.14 8.02 -11.08
CA ALA A 77 -7.98 7.28 -10.14
C ALA A 77 -9.23 6.73 -10.80
N GLU A 78 -9.81 7.46 -11.77
CA GLU A 78 -10.96 6.97 -12.53
C GLU A 78 -10.67 5.65 -13.24
N ARG A 79 -9.46 5.53 -13.77
CA ARG A 79 -9.05 4.39 -14.60
C ARG A 79 -8.54 3.23 -13.77
N TRP A 80 -7.81 3.50 -12.69
CA TRP A 80 -7.02 2.51 -11.98
C TRP A 80 -7.45 2.22 -10.55
N HIS A 81 -8.57 2.79 -10.07
CA HIS A 81 -9.04 2.53 -8.71
C HIS A 81 -9.35 1.03 -8.49
N PRO A 82 -9.36 0.56 -7.23
CA PRO A 82 -9.73 -0.83 -6.95
C PRO A 82 -11.15 -1.15 -7.37
N TRP A 83 -11.39 -2.38 -7.76
CA TRP A 83 -12.70 -2.84 -8.21
C TRP A 83 -13.22 -3.97 -7.31
N GLY A 84 -14.51 -3.92 -7.02
CA GLY A 84 -15.20 -5.02 -6.36
C GLY A 84 -14.95 -5.15 -4.86
N VAL A 85 -14.34 -4.15 -4.22
CA VAL A 85 -14.05 -4.16 -2.79
C VAL A 85 -14.34 -2.78 -2.19
N PRO A 86 -14.65 -2.70 -0.88
CA PRO A 86 -14.66 -1.40 -0.19
C PRO A 86 -13.26 -0.78 -0.23
N TYR A 87 -13.19 0.51 -0.53
CA TYR A 87 -11.90 1.20 -0.53
C TYR A 87 -12.07 2.67 -0.15
N GLU A 88 -10.98 3.25 0.37
CA GLU A 88 -10.80 4.69 0.56
C GLU A 88 -9.64 5.10 -0.31
N LEU A 89 -9.83 6.08 -1.18
CA LEU A 89 -8.80 6.54 -2.12
C LEU A 89 -8.38 7.96 -1.75
N LEU A 90 -7.09 8.15 -1.57
CA LEU A 90 -6.50 9.44 -1.27
C LEU A 90 -5.64 9.89 -2.44
N GLN A 91 -5.97 11.06 -2.99
CA GLN A 91 -5.19 11.69 -4.05
C GLN A 91 -5.25 13.20 -3.85
N LYS A 92 -4.10 13.83 -3.81
CA LYS A 92 -4.01 15.29 -3.63
C LYS A 92 -4.01 16.01 -4.98
N PRO A 93 -4.45 17.27 -5.03
CA PRO A 93 -4.37 18.07 -6.27
C PRO A 93 -2.95 18.18 -6.82
N SER A 94 -1.94 18.15 -5.93
CA SER A 94 -0.52 18.19 -6.33
C SER A 94 -0.10 16.94 -7.08
N ARG A 95 -0.86 15.85 -6.96
CA ARG A 95 -0.51 14.53 -7.50
C ARG A 95 0.77 13.96 -6.91
N ASP A 96 1.09 14.34 -5.68
CA ASP A 96 2.24 13.84 -4.94
C ASP A 96 1.78 13.11 -3.69
N VAL A 97 2.09 11.83 -3.61
CA VAL A 97 1.72 10.98 -2.47
C VAL A 97 2.30 11.53 -1.17
N ALA A 98 3.46 12.17 -1.22
CA ALA A 98 4.09 12.75 -0.04
C ALA A 98 3.25 13.86 0.61
N ASP A 99 2.30 14.47 -0.13
CA ASP A 99 1.41 15.48 0.40
C ASP A 99 0.21 14.90 1.16
N ILE A 100 0.01 13.59 1.11
CA ILE A 100 -1.02 12.92 1.90
C ILE A 100 -0.50 12.81 3.34
N SER A 101 -1.23 13.41 4.29
CA SER A 101 -0.80 13.40 5.68
C SER A 101 -1.11 12.07 6.37
N VAL A 102 -0.41 11.81 7.47
CA VAL A 102 -0.69 10.64 8.32
C VAL A 102 -2.11 10.71 8.86
N ASP A 103 -2.57 11.90 9.26
CA ASP A 103 -3.92 12.09 9.77
C ASP A 103 -4.98 11.75 8.73
N GLU A 104 -4.75 12.12 7.47
CA GLU A 104 -5.66 11.77 6.37
C GLU A 104 -5.71 10.25 6.17
N ALA A 105 -4.55 9.59 6.22
CA ALA A 105 -4.47 8.14 6.07
C ALA A 105 -5.16 7.41 7.22
N GLU A 106 -4.96 7.86 8.45
CA GLU A 106 -5.63 7.30 9.63
C GLU A 106 -7.14 7.45 9.54
N ALA A 107 -7.61 8.63 9.15
CA ALA A 107 -9.05 8.89 9.01
C ALA A 107 -9.66 8.00 7.93
N ALA A 108 -8.96 7.81 6.81
CA ALA A 108 -9.41 6.91 5.74
C ALA A 108 -9.51 5.48 6.23
N TYR A 109 -8.51 5.00 6.96
CA TYR A 109 -8.53 3.66 7.52
C TYR A 109 -9.67 3.47 8.50
N ALA A 110 -9.91 4.44 9.38
CA ALA A 110 -11.01 4.39 10.34
C ALA A 110 -12.36 4.29 9.62
N ARG A 111 -12.56 5.07 8.55
CA ARG A 111 -13.78 5.00 7.75
C ARG A 111 -13.95 3.64 7.09
N LEU A 112 -12.86 3.09 6.56
CA LEU A 112 -12.87 1.78 5.91
C LEU A 112 -13.29 0.68 6.88
N ILE A 113 -12.69 0.66 8.05
CA ILE A 113 -12.96 -0.35 9.07
C ILE A 113 -14.41 -0.26 9.56
N SER A 114 -14.96 0.93 9.72
CA SER A 114 -16.34 1.10 10.20
C SER A 114 -17.38 0.67 9.18
N ARG A 115 -17.00 0.52 7.90
CA ARG A 115 -17.91 0.05 6.84
C ARG A 115 -17.93 -1.46 6.65
N ARG A 116 -17.05 -2.16 7.33
CA ARG A 116 -16.90 -3.62 7.16
C ARG A 116 -18.07 -4.37 7.79
#